data_77267fb1c00fa6030d4839722397820f
#
_entry.id   77267fb1c00fa6030d4839722397820f
#
_cell.length_a   1.000
_cell.length_b   1.000
_cell.length_c   1.000
_cell.angle_alpha   90.00
_cell.angle_beta   90.00
_cell.angle_gamma   90.00
#
_symmetry.space_group_name_H-M   'P 1'
#
loop_
_entity.id
_entity.type
_entity.pdbx_description
1 polymer ?
#
loop_
_entity_poly.entity_id
_entity_poly.type
_entity_poly.pdbx_seq_one_letter_code
_entity_poly.pdbx_strand_id
1 'polypeptide(L)'
;MKQYEEIYRHSLEDPEGFWTEQAMKIDWFEFPRQILSKDESGLYRWYKGGMLNTCHLALDRHVADGRGEQTALIWDSPATNTFVKYSYSALLKEVALFAGALRNLGVEKGDRVIIYMPMVPEVAVAMLACARLGAVHSVVFGGFAPHELALRIDDARPKVLLTASAGIEFDRVIPYRGIVESALAEATHQVDHAVMLQRGVQKEDLEGSQFKSWSDILEGAEPAACVPVAATDPLYILYTSGTTGKPKGIVRDNGGHAVALRYSMEYVYNVDPGDVFWAASDVGWVVGHSYIVYAPLITGATTILFEGKPIRTPDAGAFWRVISDYKVKVFFTAPTAFRAIRKEDPEGKLKEKYDISSLKFQFLAGERCDVSTLQWAQELLKIPVIDHWWQTESGWPMLANPAGHGLMPIKPGSSARPVPGFDIQVLDHNSQEVPANQEGAVAIRLPLPPGCLPTLWQASDRFIQSYLSEYPGYYFTGDGGYKDDDGYVYITGRIDDVINVAGHRLSTADMEEIVASHPAVAECAVVGVEDGMKGQVPVGFVVVKAGVTISEEALEAELVKMVRDKLGAIACFKEAILVRRLPKTRSGKILRKVMRAIADGKEFTAPSTIEDYAALDEIAEAIAKNA
;
A
#
# COMPACT_ATOMS: atom_id res chain seq x y z
N MET A 1 10.08 19.82 17.89
CA MET A 1 11.31 19.01 17.90
C MET A 1 11.59 18.38 19.26
N LYS A 2 11.66 19.12 20.38
CA LYS A 2 11.94 18.51 21.71
C LYS A 2 10.99 17.35 22.06
N GLN A 3 9.70 17.50 21.83
CA GLN A 3 8.72 16.47 22.10
C GLN A 3 8.93 15.21 21.23
N TYR A 4 9.27 15.37 19.94
CA TYR A 4 9.61 14.24 19.08
C TYR A 4 10.83 13.48 19.63
N GLU A 5 11.92 14.18 19.97
CA GLU A 5 13.15 13.57 20.47
C GLU A 5 12.93 12.77 21.76
N GLU A 6 12.09 13.29 22.66
CA GLU A 6 11.75 12.61 23.92
C GLU A 6 10.96 11.31 23.66
N ILE A 7 9.91 11.37 22.82
CA ILE A 7 9.08 10.20 22.47
C ILE A 7 9.91 9.17 21.70
N TYR A 8 10.70 9.62 20.71
CA TYR A 8 11.53 8.74 19.90
C TYR A 8 12.58 8.03 20.77
N ARG A 9 13.30 8.76 21.61
CA ARG A 9 14.26 8.18 22.54
C ARG A 9 13.61 7.17 23.48
N HIS A 10 12.48 7.51 24.12
CA HIS A 10 11.75 6.60 24.99
C HIS A 10 11.39 5.31 24.26
N SER A 11 10.92 5.40 23.02
CA SER A 11 10.54 4.22 22.22
C SER A 11 11.69 3.28 21.89
N LEU A 12 12.95 3.76 21.90
CA LEU A 12 14.15 2.98 21.64
C LEU A 12 14.87 2.52 22.91
N GLU A 13 14.91 3.34 23.96
CA GLU A 13 15.57 3.00 25.23
C GLU A 13 14.73 2.06 26.11
N ASP A 14 13.40 2.20 26.07
CA ASP A 14 12.44 1.34 26.79
C ASP A 14 11.29 0.91 25.87
N PRO A 15 11.54 0.06 24.87
CA PRO A 15 10.51 -0.35 23.93
C PRO A 15 9.34 -1.11 24.59
N GLU A 16 9.60 -1.89 25.65
CA GLU A 16 8.53 -2.60 26.36
C GLU A 16 7.62 -1.62 27.13
N GLY A 17 8.19 -0.65 27.83
CA GLY A 17 7.41 0.40 28.51
C GLY A 17 6.59 1.22 27.54
N PHE A 18 7.25 1.74 26.49
CA PHE A 18 6.60 2.53 25.46
C PHE A 18 5.41 1.80 24.80
N TRP A 19 5.61 0.55 24.37
CA TRP A 19 4.56 -0.22 23.71
C TRP A 19 3.50 -0.76 24.68
N THR A 20 3.80 -0.86 25.98
CA THR A 20 2.80 -1.11 27.02
C THR A 20 1.83 0.08 27.12
N GLU A 21 2.34 1.31 27.16
CA GLU A 21 1.50 2.51 27.18
C GLU A 21 0.57 2.59 25.96
N GLN A 22 1.07 2.23 24.77
CA GLN A 22 0.22 2.20 23.58
C GLN A 22 -0.81 1.06 23.61
N ALA A 23 -0.44 -0.11 24.12
CA ALA A 23 -1.34 -1.24 24.28
C ALA A 23 -2.52 -0.95 25.23
N MET A 24 -2.31 -0.10 26.24
CA MET A 24 -3.38 0.33 27.16
C MET A 24 -4.47 1.20 26.48
N LYS A 25 -4.25 1.68 25.25
CA LYS A 25 -5.22 2.50 24.50
C LYS A 25 -6.22 1.68 23.68
N ILE A 26 -6.09 0.36 23.65
CA ILE A 26 -7.06 -0.55 23.01
C ILE A 26 -7.67 -1.50 24.03
N ASP A 27 -8.82 -2.08 23.68
CA ASP A 27 -9.52 -3.02 24.56
C ASP A 27 -8.94 -4.43 24.39
N TRP A 28 -8.61 -5.06 25.52
CA TRP A 28 -8.19 -6.44 25.61
C TRP A 28 -9.23 -7.26 26.36
N PHE A 29 -9.49 -8.48 25.91
CA PHE A 29 -10.21 -9.46 26.73
C PHE A 29 -9.32 -9.98 27.86
N GLU A 30 -8.02 -10.19 27.56
CA GLU A 30 -6.96 -10.43 28.55
C GLU A 30 -5.74 -9.61 28.14
N PHE A 31 -5.23 -8.77 29.07
CA PHE A 31 -4.03 -7.96 28.80
C PHE A 31 -2.79 -8.86 28.63
N PRO A 32 -1.83 -8.53 27.74
CA PRO A 32 -0.65 -9.33 27.49
C PRO A 32 0.18 -9.62 28.76
N ARG A 33 0.66 -10.85 28.88
CA ARG A 33 1.57 -11.25 29.98
C ARG A 33 3.02 -10.89 29.71
N GLN A 34 3.42 -10.84 28.44
CA GLN A 34 4.74 -10.44 27.97
C GLN A 34 4.56 -9.47 26.80
N ILE A 35 5.15 -8.29 26.93
CA ILE A 35 5.06 -7.25 25.89
C ILE A 35 5.92 -7.62 24.70
N LEU A 36 7.18 -7.96 24.95
CA LEU A 36 8.14 -8.44 23.95
C LEU A 36 8.70 -9.80 24.38
N SER A 37 8.79 -10.73 23.44
CA SER A 37 9.35 -12.06 23.68
C SER A 37 9.98 -12.58 22.39
N LYS A 38 10.68 -13.73 22.49
CA LYS A 38 11.10 -14.50 21.32
C LYS A 38 10.38 -15.84 21.32
N ASP A 39 10.04 -16.31 20.13
CA ASP A 39 9.54 -17.66 19.95
C ASP A 39 10.68 -18.70 19.90
N GLU A 40 10.34 -19.97 19.68
CA GLU A 40 11.30 -21.08 19.61
C GLU A 40 12.30 -20.95 18.44
N SER A 41 11.92 -20.20 17.38
CA SER A 41 12.79 -19.88 16.24
C SER A 41 13.68 -18.67 16.48
N GLY A 42 13.58 -18.02 17.66
CA GLY A 42 14.32 -16.81 18.02
C GLY A 42 13.75 -15.52 17.42
N LEU A 43 12.59 -15.58 16.74
CA LEU A 43 11.92 -14.43 16.16
C LEU A 43 11.15 -13.67 17.22
N TYR A 44 11.15 -12.35 17.13
CA TYR A 44 10.44 -11.47 18.07
C TYR A 44 8.92 -11.58 17.91
N ARG A 45 8.23 -11.54 19.06
CA ARG A 45 6.76 -11.59 19.17
C ARG A 45 6.30 -10.54 20.17
N TRP A 46 5.32 -9.75 19.78
CA TRP A 46 4.69 -8.75 20.64
C TRP A 46 3.43 -9.31 21.29
N TYR A 47 3.17 -8.87 22.53
CA TYR A 47 1.92 -9.07 23.27
C TYR A 47 1.54 -10.54 23.53
N LYS A 48 2.52 -11.39 23.79
CA LYS A 48 2.28 -12.81 24.09
C LYS A 48 1.38 -12.98 25.32
N GLY A 49 0.34 -13.83 25.18
CA GLY A 49 -0.67 -14.09 26.20
C GLY A 49 -1.77 -13.04 26.28
N GLY A 50 -1.76 -12.02 25.42
CA GLY A 50 -2.88 -11.11 25.23
C GLY A 50 -3.99 -11.76 24.41
N MET A 51 -5.25 -11.47 24.75
CA MET A 51 -6.44 -11.92 24.04
C MET A 51 -7.29 -10.73 23.63
N LEU A 52 -7.70 -10.68 22.37
CA LEU A 52 -8.51 -9.61 21.79
C LEU A 52 -9.34 -10.13 20.62
N ASN A 53 -10.06 -9.23 19.95
CA ASN A 53 -10.60 -9.46 18.61
C ASN A 53 -10.56 -8.16 17.82
N THR A 54 -9.94 -8.17 16.64
CA THR A 54 -9.77 -6.96 15.82
C THR A 54 -11.11 -6.39 15.34
N CYS A 55 -12.12 -7.22 15.02
CA CYS A 55 -13.45 -6.75 14.67
C CYS A 55 -14.15 -6.08 15.87
N HIS A 56 -14.02 -6.63 17.08
CA HIS A 56 -14.52 -6.01 18.31
C HIS A 56 -13.94 -4.60 18.49
N LEU A 57 -12.63 -4.45 18.32
CA LEU A 57 -11.97 -3.14 18.40
C LEU A 57 -12.47 -2.16 17.32
N ALA A 58 -12.77 -2.66 16.13
CA ALA A 58 -13.20 -1.85 15.00
C ALA A 58 -14.68 -1.43 15.07
N LEU A 59 -15.55 -2.24 15.67
CA LEU A 59 -17.01 -2.03 15.63
C LEU A 59 -17.69 -2.08 17.00
N ASP A 60 -17.64 -3.25 17.68
CA ASP A 60 -18.47 -3.53 18.86
C ASP A 60 -18.25 -2.51 19.98
N ARG A 61 -16.98 -2.18 20.27
CA ARG A 61 -16.64 -1.22 21.33
C ARG A 61 -17.20 0.17 21.03
N HIS A 62 -17.19 0.62 19.77
CA HIS A 62 -17.71 1.94 19.41
C HIS A 62 -19.22 2.02 19.54
N VAL A 63 -19.94 0.93 19.24
CA VAL A 63 -21.38 0.85 19.49
C VAL A 63 -21.67 0.85 20.99
N ALA A 64 -20.91 0.09 21.77
CA ALA A 64 -21.02 0.05 23.23
C ALA A 64 -20.70 1.41 23.87
N ASP A 65 -19.74 2.15 23.32
CA ASP A 65 -19.35 3.51 23.75
C ASP A 65 -20.34 4.61 23.31
N GLY A 66 -21.48 4.25 22.69
CA GLY A 66 -22.51 5.18 22.27
C GLY A 66 -22.29 5.86 20.91
N ARG A 67 -21.32 5.38 20.11
CA ARG A 67 -21.06 5.89 18.76
C ARG A 67 -21.82 5.12 17.66
N GLY A 68 -22.81 4.33 18.03
CA GLY A 68 -23.54 3.46 17.10
C GLY A 68 -24.10 4.19 15.88
N GLU A 69 -24.59 5.41 16.02
CA GLU A 69 -25.18 6.21 14.94
C GLU A 69 -24.14 7.04 14.16
N GLN A 70 -22.87 7.09 14.62
CA GLN A 70 -21.80 7.75 13.90
C GLN A 70 -21.52 6.99 12.60
N THR A 71 -21.25 7.71 11.50
CA THR A 71 -20.84 7.09 10.24
C THR A 71 -19.49 6.39 10.42
N ALA A 72 -19.44 5.10 10.10
CA ALA A 72 -18.25 4.27 10.11
C ALA A 72 -17.62 4.17 8.73
N LEU A 73 -18.42 3.84 7.71
CA LEU A 73 -17.99 3.61 6.34
C LEU A 73 -18.86 4.38 5.36
N ILE A 74 -18.23 5.06 4.42
CA ILE A 74 -18.88 5.66 3.24
C ILE A 74 -18.40 4.89 2.01
N TRP A 75 -19.33 4.33 1.24
CA TRP A 75 -19.04 3.82 -0.08
C TRP A 75 -19.46 4.83 -1.12
N ASP A 76 -18.52 5.21 -1.96
CA ASP A 76 -18.71 6.16 -3.05
C ASP A 76 -18.27 5.52 -4.36
N SER A 77 -19.22 5.21 -5.23
CA SER A 77 -19.01 4.65 -6.56
C SER A 77 -19.53 5.58 -7.64
N PRO A 78 -18.71 6.49 -8.17
CA PRO A 78 -19.10 7.31 -9.31
C PRO A 78 -19.38 6.46 -10.56
N ALA A 79 -18.75 5.29 -10.68
CA ALA A 79 -18.97 4.37 -11.80
C ALA A 79 -20.41 3.81 -11.86
N THR A 80 -21.05 3.62 -10.70
CA THR A 80 -22.45 3.17 -10.60
C THR A 80 -23.42 4.27 -10.17
N ASN A 81 -22.90 5.48 -9.94
CA ASN A 81 -23.62 6.61 -9.35
C ASN A 81 -24.32 6.21 -8.03
N THR A 82 -23.60 5.47 -7.18
CA THR A 82 -24.13 4.96 -5.92
C THR A 82 -23.31 5.49 -4.74
N PHE A 83 -24.01 5.98 -3.72
CA PHE A 83 -23.43 6.54 -2.51
C PHE A 83 -24.15 5.95 -1.31
N VAL A 84 -23.44 5.26 -0.43
CA VAL A 84 -24.02 4.62 0.75
C VAL A 84 -23.20 4.96 1.99
N LYS A 85 -23.89 5.27 3.10
CA LYS A 85 -23.27 5.47 4.40
C LYS A 85 -23.73 4.41 5.37
N TYR A 86 -22.77 3.79 6.05
CA TYR A 86 -23.03 2.85 7.12
C TYR A 86 -22.67 3.49 8.45
N SER A 87 -23.60 3.49 9.40
CA SER A 87 -23.26 3.78 10.79
C SER A 87 -22.49 2.61 11.40
N TYR A 88 -21.81 2.83 12.55
CA TYR A 88 -21.15 1.74 13.28
C TYR A 88 -22.13 0.61 13.60
N SER A 89 -23.35 0.92 14.04
CA SER A 89 -24.39 -0.07 14.31
C SER A 89 -24.83 -0.83 13.05
N ALA A 90 -25.01 -0.13 11.93
CA ALA A 90 -25.40 -0.75 10.68
C ALA A 90 -24.31 -1.69 10.14
N LEU A 91 -23.05 -1.24 10.15
CA LEU A 91 -21.91 -2.04 9.70
C LEU A 91 -21.69 -3.25 10.61
N LEU A 92 -21.80 -3.08 11.94
CA LEU A 92 -21.72 -4.18 12.90
C LEU A 92 -22.76 -5.26 12.64
N LYS A 93 -24.01 -4.85 12.36
CA LYS A 93 -25.10 -5.78 12.04
C LYS A 93 -24.79 -6.63 10.82
N GLU A 94 -24.34 -6.01 9.73
CA GLU A 94 -24.00 -6.74 8.51
C GLU A 94 -22.80 -7.66 8.71
N VAL A 95 -21.74 -7.18 9.37
CA VAL A 95 -20.55 -7.98 9.67
C VAL A 95 -20.88 -9.18 10.55
N ALA A 96 -21.67 -8.99 11.62
CA ALA A 96 -22.03 -10.06 12.50
C ALA A 96 -22.90 -11.13 11.80
N LEU A 97 -23.83 -10.71 10.93
CA LEU A 97 -24.67 -11.61 10.15
C LEU A 97 -23.82 -12.40 9.12
N PHE A 98 -22.93 -11.70 8.40
CA PHE A 98 -22.05 -12.37 7.42
C PHE A 98 -21.06 -13.33 8.10
N ALA A 99 -20.56 -12.98 9.29
CA ALA A 99 -19.76 -13.90 10.10
C ALA A 99 -20.55 -15.17 10.47
N GLY A 100 -21.83 -15.03 10.79
CA GLY A 100 -22.72 -16.17 11.00
C GLY A 100 -22.89 -17.04 9.76
N ALA A 101 -23.02 -16.42 8.58
CA ALA A 101 -23.08 -17.13 7.30
C ALA A 101 -21.78 -17.91 7.01
N LEU A 102 -20.61 -17.28 7.24
CA LEU A 102 -19.32 -17.96 7.11
C LEU A 102 -19.19 -19.15 8.09
N ARG A 103 -19.65 -18.98 9.32
CA ARG A 103 -19.69 -20.08 10.32
C ARG A 103 -20.58 -21.23 9.83
N ASN A 104 -21.73 -20.95 9.21
CA ASN A 104 -22.62 -21.97 8.63
C ASN A 104 -21.96 -22.69 7.45
N LEU A 105 -21.02 -22.05 6.74
CA LEU A 105 -20.16 -22.70 5.74
C LEU A 105 -18.98 -23.47 6.37
N GLY A 106 -18.93 -23.57 7.70
CA GLY A 106 -17.93 -24.30 8.45
C GLY A 106 -16.62 -23.54 8.69
N VAL A 107 -16.58 -22.21 8.49
CA VAL A 107 -15.39 -21.41 8.81
C VAL A 107 -15.22 -21.31 10.32
N GLU A 108 -14.05 -21.69 10.79
CA GLU A 108 -13.63 -21.68 12.19
C GLU A 108 -12.38 -20.81 12.39
N LYS A 109 -12.03 -20.56 13.65
CA LYS A 109 -10.79 -19.85 14.02
C LYS A 109 -9.57 -20.53 13.36
N GLY A 110 -8.75 -19.71 12.69
CA GLY A 110 -7.54 -20.17 12.01
C GLY A 110 -7.76 -20.67 10.57
N ASP A 111 -9.02 -20.88 10.12
CA ASP A 111 -9.30 -21.16 8.72
C ASP A 111 -8.96 -19.96 7.84
N ARG A 112 -8.60 -20.21 6.58
CA ARG A 112 -8.31 -19.14 5.60
C ARG A 112 -9.51 -18.90 4.71
N VAL A 113 -9.73 -17.62 4.40
CA VAL A 113 -10.74 -17.15 3.45
C VAL A 113 -10.05 -16.25 2.43
N ILE A 114 -10.12 -16.59 1.15
CA ILE A 114 -9.67 -15.70 0.07
C ILE A 114 -10.81 -14.78 -0.33
N ILE A 115 -10.47 -13.49 -0.50
CA ILE A 115 -11.40 -12.44 -0.92
C ILE A 115 -10.87 -11.84 -2.22
N TYR A 116 -11.54 -12.12 -3.33
CA TYR A 116 -11.26 -11.60 -4.66
C TYR A 116 -12.43 -10.73 -5.11
N MET A 117 -12.48 -9.50 -4.62
CA MET A 117 -13.61 -8.58 -4.78
C MET A 117 -13.17 -7.19 -5.20
N PRO A 118 -14.03 -6.41 -5.88
CA PRO A 118 -13.78 -5.00 -6.17
C PRO A 118 -14.02 -4.13 -4.92
N MET A 119 -13.88 -2.80 -5.08
CA MET A 119 -14.06 -1.79 -4.02
C MET A 119 -15.55 -1.58 -3.69
N VAL A 120 -16.18 -2.58 -3.09
CA VAL A 120 -17.58 -2.59 -2.64
C VAL A 120 -17.65 -2.78 -1.12
N PRO A 121 -18.73 -2.35 -0.44
CA PRO A 121 -18.84 -2.47 1.03
C PRO A 121 -18.64 -3.89 1.53
N GLU A 122 -19.09 -4.87 0.78
CA GLU A 122 -19.04 -6.28 1.14
C GLU A 122 -17.59 -6.79 1.28
N VAL A 123 -16.59 -6.15 0.64
CA VAL A 123 -15.19 -6.53 0.88
C VAL A 123 -14.74 -6.17 2.29
N ALA A 124 -15.14 -5.01 2.82
CA ALA A 124 -14.86 -4.63 4.20
C ALA A 124 -15.65 -5.49 5.19
N VAL A 125 -16.91 -5.80 4.87
CA VAL A 125 -17.75 -6.74 5.65
C VAL A 125 -17.08 -8.11 5.73
N ALA A 126 -16.57 -8.64 4.62
CA ALA A 126 -15.88 -9.95 4.57
C ALA A 126 -14.60 -9.96 5.41
N MET A 127 -13.76 -8.92 5.30
CA MET A 127 -12.53 -8.78 6.09
C MET A 127 -12.82 -8.76 7.60
N LEU A 128 -13.79 -7.94 8.02
CA LEU A 128 -14.19 -7.80 9.42
C LEU A 128 -14.90 -9.06 9.95
N ALA A 129 -15.68 -9.74 9.12
CA ALA A 129 -16.35 -11.00 9.49
C ALA A 129 -15.33 -12.13 9.72
N CYS A 130 -14.29 -12.23 8.88
CA CYS A 130 -13.18 -13.15 9.12
C CYS A 130 -12.47 -12.82 10.45
N ALA A 131 -12.13 -11.55 10.68
CA ALA A 131 -11.55 -11.12 11.95
C ALA A 131 -12.44 -11.44 13.16
N ARG A 132 -13.77 -11.29 13.01
CA ARG A 132 -14.76 -11.60 14.04
C ARG A 132 -14.74 -13.07 14.46
N LEU A 133 -14.58 -13.98 13.50
CA LEU A 133 -14.49 -15.43 13.74
C LEU A 133 -13.07 -15.88 14.14
N GLY A 134 -12.07 -15.01 14.07
CA GLY A 134 -10.66 -15.39 14.20
C GLY A 134 -10.14 -16.19 13.01
N ALA A 135 -10.82 -16.13 11.86
CA ALA A 135 -10.35 -16.66 10.59
C ALA A 135 -9.34 -15.72 9.96
N VAL A 136 -8.45 -16.28 9.15
CA VAL A 136 -7.36 -15.55 8.49
C VAL A 136 -7.80 -15.19 7.08
N HIS A 137 -8.00 -13.91 6.77
CA HIS A 137 -8.34 -13.53 5.41
C HIS A 137 -7.11 -13.26 4.54
N SER A 138 -7.27 -13.43 3.23
CA SER A 138 -6.30 -13.01 2.24
C SER A 138 -7.03 -12.30 1.12
N VAL A 139 -6.88 -10.97 1.07
CA VAL A 139 -7.49 -10.18 -0.01
C VAL A 139 -6.56 -10.19 -1.21
N VAL A 140 -7.11 -10.58 -2.35
CA VAL A 140 -6.42 -10.60 -3.64
C VAL A 140 -7.00 -9.47 -4.48
N PHE A 141 -6.14 -8.64 -5.03
CA PHE A 141 -6.55 -7.51 -5.87
C PHE A 141 -7.43 -7.99 -7.04
N GLY A 142 -8.64 -7.42 -7.16
CA GLY A 142 -9.68 -7.83 -8.13
C GLY A 142 -9.34 -7.64 -9.61
N GLY A 143 -8.12 -7.27 -9.90
CA GLY A 143 -7.58 -7.15 -11.24
C GLY A 143 -6.52 -8.20 -11.59
N PHE A 144 -6.19 -9.14 -10.69
CA PHE A 144 -5.19 -10.17 -10.96
C PHE A 144 -5.73 -11.24 -11.93
N ALA A 145 -4.80 -11.76 -12.77
CA ALA A 145 -5.08 -12.86 -13.68
C ALA A 145 -5.38 -14.17 -12.92
N PRO A 146 -6.04 -15.15 -13.56
CA PRO A 146 -6.40 -16.43 -12.94
C PRO A 146 -5.22 -17.14 -12.28
N HIS A 147 -4.06 -17.18 -12.94
CA HIS A 147 -2.84 -17.81 -12.42
C HIS A 147 -2.40 -17.25 -11.06
N GLU A 148 -2.44 -15.91 -10.90
CA GLU A 148 -2.06 -15.28 -9.64
C GLU A 148 -3.02 -15.59 -8.50
N LEU A 149 -4.31 -15.73 -8.82
CA LEU A 149 -5.30 -16.16 -7.84
C LEU A 149 -5.09 -17.65 -7.48
N ALA A 150 -4.82 -18.51 -8.46
CA ALA A 150 -4.53 -19.93 -8.24
C ALA A 150 -3.32 -20.15 -7.33
N LEU A 151 -2.21 -19.44 -7.56
CA LEU A 151 -1.03 -19.52 -6.70
C LEU A 151 -1.34 -19.17 -5.22
N ARG A 152 -2.22 -18.21 -4.99
CA ARG A 152 -2.62 -17.82 -3.63
C ARG A 152 -3.58 -18.81 -2.99
N ILE A 153 -4.45 -19.42 -3.80
CA ILE A 153 -5.32 -20.53 -3.36
C ILE A 153 -4.45 -21.70 -2.90
N ASP A 154 -3.44 -22.07 -3.67
CA ASP A 154 -2.57 -23.18 -3.34
C ASP A 154 -1.71 -22.95 -2.09
N ASP A 155 -1.22 -21.71 -1.90
CA ASP A 155 -0.36 -21.38 -0.75
C ASP A 155 -1.17 -21.15 0.53
N ALA A 156 -2.28 -20.38 0.46
CA ALA A 156 -3.13 -20.10 1.63
C ALA A 156 -4.01 -21.29 2.01
N ARG A 157 -4.37 -22.15 1.06
CA ARG A 157 -5.30 -23.27 1.22
C ARG A 157 -6.62 -22.84 1.90
N PRO A 158 -7.38 -21.92 1.28
CA PRO A 158 -8.59 -21.38 1.87
C PRO A 158 -9.73 -22.40 1.88
N LYS A 159 -10.56 -22.32 2.92
CA LYS A 159 -11.82 -23.06 3.00
C LYS A 159 -12.90 -22.43 2.12
N VAL A 160 -12.94 -21.10 2.11
CA VAL A 160 -13.92 -20.31 1.35
C VAL A 160 -13.21 -19.32 0.45
N LEU A 161 -13.73 -19.16 -0.77
CA LEU A 161 -13.38 -18.09 -1.69
C LEU A 161 -14.60 -17.18 -1.87
N LEU A 162 -14.43 -15.89 -1.62
CA LEU A 162 -15.44 -14.86 -1.80
C LEU A 162 -15.09 -14.03 -3.05
N THR A 163 -16.07 -13.82 -3.92
CA THR A 163 -15.91 -13.01 -5.14
C THR A 163 -17.14 -12.17 -5.44
N ALA A 164 -17.09 -11.40 -6.50
CA ALA A 164 -18.23 -10.67 -7.06
C ALA A 164 -18.45 -11.07 -8.53
N SER A 165 -19.63 -10.80 -9.06
CA SER A 165 -19.94 -11.06 -10.47
C SER A 165 -19.10 -10.20 -11.42
N ALA A 166 -18.74 -8.95 -11.00
CA ALA A 166 -17.91 -8.06 -11.80
C ALA A 166 -17.22 -6.98 -10.97
N GLY A 167 -16.07 -6.49 -11.47
CA GLY A 167 -15.46 -5.22 -11.13
C GLY A 167 -15.74 -4.15 -12.18
N ILE A 168 -15.37 -2.89 -11.89
CA ILE A 168 -15.43 -1.78 -12.84
C ILE A 168 -14.07 -1.10 -12.90
N GLU A 169 -13.58 -0.86 -14.11
CA GLU A 169 -12.38 -0.09 -14.35
C GLU A 169 -12.70 1.04 -15.34
N PHE A 170 -12.70 2.27 -14.85
CA PHE A 170 -13.22 3.45 -15.55
C PHE A 170 -14.70 3.25 -15.96
N ASP A 171 -14.95 3.00 -17.24
CA ASP A 171 -16.25 2.76 -17.86
C ASP A 171 -16.47 1.30 -18.28
N ARG A 172 -15.47 0.43 -18.05
CA ARG A 172 -15.51 -0.97 -18.48
C ARG A 172 -15.86 -1.89 -17.32
N VAL A 173 -16.93 -2.69 -17.53
CA VAL A 173 -17.28 -3.80 -16.63
C VAL A 173 -16.38 -4.99 -16.93
N ILE A 174 -15.77 -5.55 -15.88
CA ILE A 174 -14.88 -6.71 -15.95
C ILE A 174 -15.59 -7.89 -15.27
N PRO A 175 -16.07 -8.89 -16.01
CA PRO A 175 -16.68 -10.10 -15.42
C PRO A 175 -15.63 -10.89 -14.64
N TYR A 176 -15.94 -11.26 -13.38
CA TYR A 176 -15.00 -12.02 -12.54
C TYR A 176 -15.21 -13.53 -12.60
N ARG A 177 -16.42 -13.99 -12.99
CA ARG A 177 -16.75 -15.41 -12.99
C ARG A 177 -15.72 -16.26 -13.73
N GLY A 178 -15.44 -15.95 -15.00
CA GLY A 178 -14.50 -16.74 -15.80
C GLY A 178 -13.06 -16.70 -15.27
N ILE A 179 -12.65 -15.57 -14.63
CA ILE A 179 -11.35 -15.45 -13.98
C ILE A 179 -11.26 -16.41 -12.79
N VAL A 180 -12.29 -16.42 -11.95
CA VAL A 180 -12.33 -17.27 -10.75
C VAL A 180 -12.49 -18.75 -11.11
N GLU A 181 -13.33 -19.10 -12.09
CA GLU A 181 -13.47 -20.47 -12.59
C GLU A 181 -12.14 -21.01 -13.13
N SER A 182 -11.41 -20.20 -13.91
CA SER A 182 -10.10 -20.57 -14.43
C SER A 182 -9.08 -20.75 -13.30
N ALA A 183 -9.07 -19.87 -12.30
CA ALA A 183 -8.17 -19.98 -11.14
C ALA A 183 -8.47 -21.23 -10.30
N LEU A 184 -9.75 -21.55 -10.06
CA LEU A 184 -10.16 -22.74 -9.32
C LEU A 184 -9.84 -24.04 -10.08
N ALA A 185 -9.90 -24.01 -11.42
CA ALA A 185 -9.50 -25.15 -12.26
C ALA A 185 -7.98 -25.35 -12.31
N GLU A 186 -7.19 -24.28 -12.23
CA GLU A 186 -5.73 -24.32 -12.24
C GLU A 186 -5.16 -24.70 -10.87
N ALA A 187 -5.81 -24.27 -9.78
CA ALA A 187 -5.35 -24.52 -8.42
C ALA A 187 -5.39 -26.01 -8.07
N THR A 188 -4.37 -26.48 -7.35
CA THR A 188 -4.31 -27.85 -6.84
C THR A 188 -5.16 -28.04 -5.58
N HIS A 189 -5.27 -26.99 -4.77
CA HIS A 189 -6.14 -26.96 -3.60
C HIS A 189 -7.59 -26.69 -4.01
N GLN A 190 -8.51 -27.55 -3.54
CA GLN A 190 -9.94 -27.36 -3.75
C GLN A 190 -10.54 -26.59 -2.57
N VAL A 191 -11.24 -25.49 -2.86
CA VAL A 191 -11.99 -24.75 -1.84
C VAL A 191 -13.30 -25.49 -1.52
N ASP A 192 -13.73 -25.48 -0.26
CA ASP A 192 -14.99 -26.13 0.12
C ASP A 192 -16.19 -25.35 -0.44
N HIS A 193 -16.08 -24.02 -0.48
CA HIS A 193 -17.14 -23.14 -0.98
C HIS A 193 -16.59 -21.94 -1.74
N ALA A 194 -17.22 -21.64 -2.88
CA ALA A 194 -17.05 -20.37 -3.59
C ALA A 194 -18.37 -19.58 -3.49
N VAL A 195 -18.28 -18.32 -3.07
CA VAL A 195 -19.44 -17.43 -2.86
C VAL A 195 -19.31 -16.21 -3.74
N MET A 196 -20.38 -15.87 -4.46
CA MET A 196 -20.40 -14.75 -5.40
C MET A 196 -21.45 -13.69 -5.00
N LEU A 197 -20.98 -12.45 -4.84
CA LEU A 197 -21.81 -11.27 -4.73
C LEU A 197 -22.32 -10.87 -6.11
N GLN A 198 -23.63 -10.77 -6.28
CA GLN A 198 -24.25 -10.28 -7.52
C GLN A 198 -24.25 -8.76 -7.57
N ARG A 199 -23.62 -8.17 -8.57
CA ARG A 199 -23.62 -6.73 -8.79
C ARG A 199 -24.66 -6.31 -9.82
N GLY A 200 -25.30 -5.15 -9.60
CA GLY A 200 -26.31 -4.61 -10.52
C GLY A 200 -25.80 -4.33 -11.94
N VAL A 201 -24.49 -4.10 -12.10
CA VAL A 201 -23.84 -3.83 -13.40
C VAL A 201 -23.64 -5.07 -14.25
N GLN A 202 -23.58 -6.24 -13.62
CA GLN A 202 -23.47 -7.55 -14.28
C GLN A 202 -24.00 -8.61 -13.32
N LYS A 203 -25.00 -9.36 -13.75
CA LYS A 203 -25.52 -10.52 -13.01
C LYS A 203 -25.11 -11.80 -13.72
N GLU A 204 -24.77 -12.81 -12.94
CA GLU A 204 -24.42 -14.16 -13.41
C GLU A 204 -25.53 -15.15 -13.05
N ASP A 205 -25.84 -16.08 -13.93
CA ASP A 205 -26.67 -17.22 -13.59
C ASP A 205 -25.84 -18.23 -12.80
N LEU A 206 -26.22 -18.47 -11.54
CA LEU A 206 -25.52 -19.40 -10.65
C LEU A 206 -26.15 -20.77 -10.58
N GLU A 207 -27.28 -21.03 -11.28
CA GLU A 207 -27.95 -22.34 -11.30
C GLU A 207 -27.00 -23.40 -11.88
N GLY A 208 -26.82 -24.49 -11.15
CA GLY A 208 -25.90 -25.57 -11.54
C GLY A 208 -24.40 -25.21 -11.53
N SER A 209 -24.02 -24.01 -11.10
CA SER A 209 -22.61 -23.62 -10.95
C SER A 209 -22.04 -24.05 -9.60
N GLN A 210 -20.72 -23.93 -9.45
CA GLN A 210 -20.03 -24.16 -8.17
C GLN A 210 -20.19 -23.00 -7.17
N PHE A 211 -20.75 -21.87 -7.60
CA PHE A 211 -20.89 -20.68 -6.76
C PHE A 211 -22.21 -20.70 -6.00
N LYS A 212 -22.13 -20.36 -4.70
CA LYS A 212 -23.28 -19.97 -3.90
C LYS A 212 -23.50 -18.46 -4.03
N SER A 213 -24.76 -18.03 -4.05
CA SER A 213 -25.05 -16.60 -4.00
C SER A 213 -24.75 -16.01 -2.61
N TRP A 214 -24.19 -14.80 -2.59
CA TRP A 214 -23.98 -14.04 -1.34
C TRP A 214 -25.29 -13.85 -0.56
N SER A 215 -26.42 -13.58 -1.23
CA SER A 215 -27.72 -13.45 -0.58
C SER A 215 -28.20 -14.76 0.03
N ASP A 216 -28.00 -15.88 -0.68
CA ASP A 216 -28.52 -17.18 -0.23
C ASP A 216 -27.82 -17.68 1.03
N ILE A 217 -26.51 -17.42 1.17
CA ILE A 217 -25.79 -17.81 2.39
C ILE A 217 -26.17 -16.97 3.62
N LEU A 218 -26.80 -15.80 3.41
CA LEU A 218 -27.33 -14.97 4.49
C LEU A 218 -28.71 -15.46 4.98
N GLU A 219 -29.45 -16.21 4.16
CA GLU A 219 -30.76 -16.75 4.53
C GLU A 219 -30.62 -17.71 5.71
N GLY A 220 -31.31 -17.41 6.81
CA GLY A 220 -31.25 -18.22 8.02
C GLY A 220 -29.94 -18.14 8.79
N ALA A 221 -29.03 -17.25 8.42
CA ALA A 221 -27.82 -17.00 9.22
C ALA A 221 -28.16 -16.21 10.47
N GLU A 222 -27.56 -16.60 11.60
CA GLU A 222 -27.66 -15.88 12.87
C GLU A 222 -26.37 -15.08 13.13
N PRO A 223 -26.44 -13.84 13.62
CA PRO A 223 -25.27 -13.04 13.92
C PRO A 223 -24.28 -13.79 14.82
N ALA A 224 -23.00 -13.77 14.46
CA ALA A 224 -21.94 -14.38 15.27
C ALA A 224 -21.34 -13.36 16.25
N ALA A 225 -21.02 -13.81 17.45
CA ALA A 225 -20.21 -13.05 18.40
C ALA A 225 -18.73 -13.03 18.00
N CYS A 226 -17.95 -12.09 18.56
CA CYS A 226 -16.50 -12.07 18.38
C CYS A 226 -15.86 -13.26 19.10
N VAL A 227 -15.00 -13.99 18.39
CA VAL A 227 -14.19 -15.08 18.94
C VAL A 227 -12.90 -14.50 19.53
N PRO A 228 -12.56 -14.75 20.80
CA PRO A 228 -11.28 -14.35 21.36
C PRO A 228 -10.11 -15.01 20.62
N VAL A 229 -9.14 -14.20 20.18
CA VAL A 229 -7.93 -14.65 19.53
C VAL A 229 -6.70 -14.21 20.32
N ALA A 230 -5.62 -14.98 20.24
CA ALA A 230 -4.35 -14.53 20.80
C ALA A 230 -3.80 -13.34 20.00
N ALA A 231 -3.14 -12.42 20.69
CA ALA A 231 -2.50 -11.27 20.05
C ALA A 231 -1.54 -11.67 18.92
N THR A 232 -0.91 -12.83 19.05
CA THR A 232 0.03 -13.42 18.10
C THR A 232 -0.64 -14.27 17.00
N ASP A 233 -1.95 -14.50 17.07
CA ASP A 233 -2.67 -15.22 16.00
C ASP A 233 -2.69 -14.39 14.73
N PRO A 234 -2.56 -15.01 13.54
CA PRO A 234 -2.66 -14.30 12.27
C PRO A 234 -4.04 -13.67 12.06
N LEU A 235 -4.07 -12.41 11.64
CA LEU A 235 -5.27 -11.70 11.18
C LEU A 235 -5.45 -11.88 9.68
N TYR A 236 -4.36 -11.69 8.92
CA TYR A 236 -4.40 -11.83 7.47
C TYR A 236 -3.06 -12.27 6.87
N ILE A 237 -3.14 -12.72 5.63
CA ILE A 237 -2.01 -13.00 4.76
C ILE A 237 -2.12 -12.07 3.54
N LEU A 238 -1.13 -11.21 3.33
CA LEU A 238 -1.07 -10.35 2.16
C LEU A 238 0.12 -10.75 1.28
N TYR A 239 -0.18 -11.16 0.05
CA TYR A 239 0.83 -11.63 -0.88
C TYR A 239 1.51 -10.49 -1.65
N THR A 240 2.83 -10.48 -1.63
CA THR A 240 3.66 -9.60 -2.46
C THR A 240 4.39 -10.40 -3.54
N SER A 241 4.77 -9.73 -4.63
CA SER A 241 5.60 -10.35 -5.67
C SER A 241 6.98 -10.70 -5.12
N GLY A 242 7.36 -11.98 -5.21
CA GLY A 242 8.70 -12.43 -4.84
C GLY A 242 9.66 -12.32 -6.02
N THR A 243 10.93 -12.03 -5.75
CA THR A 243 12.01 -12.02 -6.77
C THR A 243 12.24 -13.40 -7.41
N THR A 244 11.78 -14.46 -6.77
CA THR A 244 11.92 -15.87 -7.21
C THR A 244 10.68 -16.42 -7.93
N GLY A 245 9.71 -15.60 -8.29
CA GLY A 245 8.47 -16.02 -8.96
C GLY A 245 7.38 -16.53 -8.01
N LYS A 246 7.71 -17.07 -6.83
CA LYS A 246 6.71 -17.46 -5.83
C LYS A 246 6.31 -16.27 -4.96
N PRO A 247 5.01 -15.98 -4.78
CA PRO A 247 4.54 -14.92 -3.90
C PRO A 247 5.07 -15.10 -2.46
N LYS A 248 5.27 -13.98 -1.75
CA LYS A 248 5.58 -13.97 -0.32
C LYS A 248 4.30 -13.65 0.44
N GLY A 249 3.80 -14.57 1.23
CA GLY A 249 2.65 -14.37 2.11
C GLY A 249 3.07 -13.62 3.38
N ILE A 250 2.91 -12.30 3.39
CA ILE A 250 3.17 -11.47 4.57
C ILE A 250 2.11 -11.75 5.61
N VAL A 251 2.50 -12.26 6.76
CA VAL A 251 1.59 -12.47 7.89
C VAL A 251 1.45 -11.18 8.69
N ARG A 252 0.24 -10.92 9.16
CA ARG A 252 -0.03 -9.85 10.13
C ARG A 252 -0.74 -10.44 11.34
N ASP A 253 -0.24 -10.18 12.53
CA ASP A 253 -0.87 -10.61 13.78
C ASP A 253 -1.98 -9.64 14.23
N ASN A 254 -2.84 -10.08 15.13
CA ASN A 254 -3.96 -9.28 15.62
C ASN A 254 -3.50 -8.16 16.57
N GLY A 255 -2.72 -8.50 17.58
CA GLY A 255 -2.40 -7.57 18.67
C GLY A 255 -1.43 -6.48 18.26
N GLY A 256 -0.29 -6.86 17.66
CA GLY A 256 0.71 -5.91 17.18
C GLY A 256 0.13 -4.93 16.17
N HIS A 257 -0.66 -5.44 15.23
CA HIS A 257 -1.33 -4.64 14.22
C HIS A 257 -2.31 -3.63 14.81
N ALA A 258 -3.18 -4.07 15.73
CA ALA A 258 -4.18 -3.19 16.34
C ALA A 258 -3.53 -2.02 17.12
N VAL A 259 -2.50 -2.32 17.92
CA VAL A 259 -1.78 -1.29 18.71
C VAL A 259 -1.05 -0.31 17.78
N ALA A 260 -0.31 -0.81 16.80
CA ALA A 260 0.44 0.02 15.87
C ALA A 260 -0.47 0.93 15.03
N LEU A 261 -1.58 0.41 14.54
CA LEU A 261 -2.53 1.20 13.77
C LEU A 261 -3.19 2.29 14.62
N ARG A 262 -3.64 1.96 15.86
CA ARG A 262 -4.20 2.97 16.74
C ARG A 262 -3.18 4.06 17.06
N TYR A 263 -1.92 3.67 17.31
CA TYR A 263 -0.82 4.61 17.52
C TYR A 263 -0.56 5.50 16.29
N SER A 264 -0.50 4.91 15.10
CA SER A 264 -0.21 5.67 13.87
C SER A 264 -1.31 6.68 13.52
N MET A 265 -2.58 6.35 13.77
CA MET A 265 -3.70 7.28 13.53
C MET A 265 -3.62 8.50 14.42
N GLU A 266 -3.25 8.31 15.69
CA GLU A 266 -3.05 9.40 16.64
C GLU A 266 -1.75 10.19 16.33
N TYR A 267 -0.62 9.49 16.26
CA TYR A 267 0.70 10.11 16.19
C TYR A 267 1.03 10.67 14.80
N VAL A 268 0.86 9.85 13.77
CA VAL A 268 1.24 10.22 12.39
C VAL A 268 0.16 11.06 11.74
N TYR A 269 -1.10 10.61 11.77
CA TYR A 269 -2.17 11.19 10.95
C TYR A 269 -3.03 12.25 11.66
N ASN A 270 -2.94 12.38 12.97
CA ASN A 270 -3.76 13.32 13.76
C ASN A 270 -5.28 13.09 13.59
N VAL A 271 -5.70 11.84 13.71
CA VAL A 271 -7.09 11.44 13.53
C VAL A 271 -7.70 11.01 14.86
N ASP A 272 -8.80 11.65 15.21
CA ASP A 272 -9.61 11.39 16.39
C ASP A 272 -10.92 10.65 16.03
N PRO A 273 -11.60 10.03 17.01
CA PRO A 273 -12.94 9.49 16.78
C PRO A 273 -13.89 10.56 16.22
N GLY A 274 -14.61 10.22 15.14
CA GLY A 274 -15.55 11.13 14.47
C GLY A 274 -14.95 11.89 13.29
N ASP A 275 -13.63 11.96 13.17
CA ASP A 275 -12.98 12.54 12.00
C ASP A 275 -13.22 11.68 10.74
N VAL A 276 -13.16 12.30 9.58
CA VAL A 276 -13.19 11.59 8.29
C VAL A 276 -11.78 11.46 7.76
N PHE A 277 -11.34 10.23 7.65
CA PHE A 277 -10.06 9.84 7.07
C PHE A 277 -10.29 9.13 5.74
N TRP A 278 -9.54 9.48 4.71
CA TRP A 278 -9.66 8.84 3.41
C TRP A 278 -8.30 8.42 2.86
N ALA A 279 -8.10 7.11 2.70
CA ALA A 279 -7.01 6.55 1.91
C ALA A 279 -7.55 6.15 0.53
N ALA A 280 -7.19 6.92 -0.51
CA ALA A 280 -7.55 6.61 -1.89
C ALA A 280 -6.60 5.54 -2.46
N SER A 281 -6.88 4.29 -2.11
CA SER A 281 -6.16 3.10 -2.51
C SER A 281 -7.14 1.93 -2.70
N ASP A 282 -6.64 0.72 -2.88
CA ASP A 282 -7.43 -0.49 -3.02
C ASP A 282 -7.22 -1.43 -1.82
N VAL A 283 -8.27 -2.14 -1.43
CA VAL A 283 -8.23 -3.10 -0.30
C VAL A 283 -7.29 -4.28 -0.55
N GLY A 284 -6.97 -4.59 -1.80
CA GLY A 284 -5.97 -5.60 -2.17
C GLY A 284 -4.53 -5.25 -1.83
N TRP A 285 -4.26 -4.03 -1.36
CA TRP A 285 -2.93 -3.57 -0.94
C TRP A 285 -2.85 -3.35 0.57
N VAL A 286 -1.64 -3.25 1.10
CA VAL A 286 -1.43 -3.00 2.53
C VAL A 286 -2.07 -1.69 3.00
N VAL A 287 -2.08 -0.65 2.16
CA VAL A 287 -2.77 0.62 2.46
C VAL A 287 -4.26 0.37 2.69
N GLY A 288 -4.89 -0.47 1.88
CA GLY A 288 -6.30 -0.81 2.02
C GLY A 288 -6.59 -1.55 3.32
N HIS A 289 -5.79 -2.55 3.67
CA HIS A 289 -5.92 -3.27 4.94
C HIS A 289 -5.75 -2.31 6.11
N SER A 290 -4.61 -1.62 6.18
CA SER A 290 -4.28 -0.78 7.32
C SER A 290 -5.15 0.49 7.39
N TYR A 291 -5.34 1.23 6.27
CA TYR A 291 -5.84 2.60 6.29
C TYR A 291 -7.15 2.84 5.54
N ILE A 292 -7.74 1.81 4.89
CA ILE A 292 -9.15 1.87 4.48
C ILE A 292 -10.02 1.14 5.51
N VAL A 293 -9.61 -0.05 5.98
CA VAL A 293 -10.47 -0.87 6.83
C VAL A 293 -10.10 -0.74 8.31
N TYR A 294 -8.90 -1.19 8.72
CA TYR A 294 -8.64 -1.42 10.15
C TYR A 294 -8.36 -0.15 10.96
N ALA A 295 -7.38 0.68 10.55
CA ALA A 295 -6.95 1.82 11.37
C ALA A 295 -8.05 2.86 11.63
N PRO A 296 -8.80 3.31 10.60
CA PRO A 296 -9.88 4.27 10.83
C PRO A 296 -10.96 3.71 11.74
N LEU A 297 -11.40 2.46 11.51
CA LEU A 297 -12.45 1.84 12.30
C LEU A 297 -12.00 1.55 13.74
N ILE A 298 -10.77 1.05 13.96
CA ILE A 298 -10.21 0.89 15.32
C ILE A 298 -10.15 2.23 16.05
N THR A 299 -9.89 3.32 15.35
CA THR A 299 -9.82 4.66 15.94
C THR A 299 -11.21 5.22 16.27
N GLY A 300 -12.27 4.76 15.63
CA GLY A 300 -13.61 5.34 15.73
C GLY A 300 -13.82 6.49 14.75
N ALA A 301 -13.04 6.55 13.68
CA ALA A 301 -13.16 7.51 12.60
C ALA A 301 -14.12 7.02 11.51
N THR A 302 -14.49 7.90 10.60
CA THR A 302 -15.20 7.54 9.36
C THR A 302 -14.18 7.24 8.28
N THR A 303 -14.29 6.11 7.59
CA THR A 303 -13.48 5.76 6.42
C THR A 303 -14.28 5.84 5.13
N ILE A 304 -13.59 6.04 3.99
CA ILE A 304 -14.19 6.10 2.67
C ILE A 304 -13.65 4.97 1.80
N LEU A 305 -14.55 4.16 1.27
CA LEU A 305 -14.30 3.15 0.25
C LEU A 305 -14.73 3.75 -1.10
N PHE A 306 -13.76 4.06 -1.94
CA PHE A 306 -13.98 4.77 -3.20
C PHE A 306 -13.81 3.83 -4.40
N GLU A 307 -14.89 3.58 -5.13
CA GLU A 307 -14.87 2.81 -6.39
C GLU A 307 -14.73 3.76 -7.59
N GLY A 308 -13.57 4.41 -7.70
CA GLY A 308 -13.25 5.36 -8.75
C GLY A 308 -11.74 5.53 -8.92
N LYS A 309 -11.37 6.45 -9.80
CA LYS A 309 -9.98 6.79 -10.11
C LYS A 309 -9.74 8.29 -9.90
N PRO A 310 -8.50 8.76 -9.78
CA PRO A 310 -8.20 10.19 -9.62
C PRO A 310 -8.58 11.05 -10.84
N ILE A 311 -8.74 10.41 -12.00
CA ILE A 311 -9.12 11.01 -13.28
C ILE A 311 -10.20 10.16 -13.95
N ARG A 312 -10.94 10.73 -14.91
CA ARG A 312 -11.96 10.02 -15.73
C ARG A 312 -13.11 9.39 -14.94
N THR A 313 -13.31 9.76 -13.67
CA THR A 313 -14.45 9.28 -12.85
C THR A 313 -15.13 10.42 -12.05
N PRO A 314 -15.74 11.44 -12.68
CA PRO A 314 -15.82 11.65 -14.13
C PRO A 314 -14.63 12.41 -14.73
N ASP A 315 -13.88 13.17 -13.93
CA ASP A 315 -12.75 14.01 -14.34
C ASP A 315 -11.67 14.09 -13.24
N ALA A 316 -10.66 14.93 -13.43
CA ALA A 316 -9.58 15.12 -12.45
C ALA A 316 -10.01 15.90 -11.18
N GLY A 317 -11.26 16.29 -11.08
CA GLY A 317 -11.88 16.87 -9.88
C GLY A 317 -12.47 15.83 -8.93
N ALA A 318 -12.46 14.54 -9.29
CA ALA A 318 -13.10 13.47 -8.52
C ALA A 318 -12.68 13.46 -7.04
N PHE A 319 -11.38 13.59 -6.77
CA PHE A 319 -10.86 13.58 -5.39
C PHE A 319 -11.29 14.84 -4.61
N TRP A 320 -11.31 15.97 -5.24
CA TRP A 320 -11.77 17.23 -4.61
C TRP A 320 -13.25 17.18 -4.26
N ARG A 321 -14.07 16.54 -5.11
CA ARG A 321 -15.48 16.27 -4.82
C ARG A 321 -15.64 15.43 -3.56
N VAL A 322 -14.94 14.28 -3.47
CA VAL A 322 -15.02 13.38 -2.31
C VAL A 322 -14.61 14.12 -1.03
N ILE A 323 -13.51 14.87 -1.06
CA ILE A 323 -13.04 15.67 0.08
C ILE A 323 -14.12 16.68 0.52
N SER A 324 -14.72 17.35 -0.44
CA SER A 324 -15.76 18.37 -0.19
C SER A 324 -17.04 17.75 0.37
N ASP A 325 -17.56 16.69 -0.28
CA ASP A 325 -18.86 16.09 0.06
C ASP A 325 -18.85 15.42 1.44
N TYR A 326 -17.72 14.80 1.80
CA TYR A 326 -17.61 14.05 3.05
C TYR A 326 -16.79 14.76 4.12
N LYS A 327 -16.33 16.00 3.87
CA LYS A 327 -15.57 16.82 4.83
C LYS A 327 -14.33 16.07 5.36
N VAL A 328 -13.55 15.51 4.44
CA VAL A 328 -12.33 14.78 4.77
C VAL A 328 -11.34 15.66 5.52
N LYS A 329 -10.88 15.22 6.68
CA LYS A 329 -9.85 15.90 7.49
C LYS A 329 -8.44 15.54 7.05
N VAL A 330 -8.22 14.26 6.76
CA VAL A 330 -6.92 13.71 6.33
C VAL A 330 -7.11 12.89 5.08
N PHE A 331 -6.34 13.23 4.05
CA PHE A 331 -6.33 12.52 2.79
C PHE A 331 -4.99 11.84 2.56
N PHE A 332 -5.00 10.58 2.15
CA PHE A 332 -3.82 9.79 1.85
C PHE A 332 -3.96 9.15 0.46
N THR A 333 -2.96 9.33 -0.40
CA THR A 333 -2.92 8.68 -1.73
C THR A 333 -1.49 8.49 -2.22
N ALA A 334 -1.32 7.93 -3.42
CA ALA A 334 0.00 7.76 -4.04
C ALA A 334 0.40 9.01 -4.85
N PRO A 335 1.70 9.32 -4.99
CA PRO A 335 2.21 10.38 -5.87
C PRO A 335 1.73 10.26 -7.31
N THR A 336 1.59 9.04 -7.84
CA THR A 336 1.02 8.76 -9.17
C THR A 336 -0.36 9.38 -9.37
N ALA A 337 -1.21 9.38 -8.34
CA ALA A 337 -2.54 10.00 -8.43
C ALA A 337 -2.43 11.53 -8.64
N PHE A 338 -1.53 12.18 -7.90
CA PHE A 338 -1.27 13.62 -8.07
C PHE A 338 -0.66 13.95 -9.41
N ARG A 339 0.27 13.12 -9.92
CA ARG A 339 0.81 13.29 -11.28
C ARG A 339 -0.27 13.15 -12.35
N ALA A 340 -1.19 12.19 -12.20
CA ALA A 340 -2.31 12.01 -13.11
C ALA A 340 -3.25 13.24 -13.09
N ILE A 341 -3.60 13.75 -11.90
CA ILE A 341 -4.42 14.96 -11.75
C ILE A 341 -3.69 16.16 -12.38
N ARG A 342 -2.39 16.37 -12.05
CA ARG A 342 -1.59 17.48 -12.59
C ARG A 342 -1.48 17.44 -14.11
N LYS A 343 -1.44 16.26 -14.71
CA LYS A 343 -1.40 16.09 -16.16
C LYS A 343 -2.70 16.60 -16.82
N GLU A 344 -3.85 16.31 -16.23
CA GLU A 344 -5.16 16.66 -16.77
C GLU A 344 -5.60 18.10 -16.37
N ASP A 345 -5.21 18.56 -15.18
CA ASP A 345 -5.56 19.86 -14.62
C ASP A 345 -4.34 20.54 -13.96
N PRO A 346 -3.34 20.96 -14.75
CA PRO A 346 -2.07 21.48 -14.24
C PRO A 346 -2.22 22.76 -13.42
N GLU A 347 -3.25 23.56 -13.69
CA GLU A 347 -3.56 24.82 -12.99
C GLU A 347 -4.49 24.61 -11.77
N GLY A 348 -5.03 23.39 -11.59
CA GLY A 348 -5.91 23.06 -10.47
C GLY A 348 -7.30 23.71 -10.54
N LYS A 349 -7.78 24.06 -11.72
CA LYS A 349 -9.08 24.73 -11.93
C LYS A 349 -10.27 23.90 -11.44
N LEU A 350 -10.18 22.58 -11.54
CA LEU A 350 -11.25 21.70 -11.09
C LEU A 350 -11.38 21.70 -9.57
N LYS A 351 -10.29 21.86 -8.82
CA LYS A 351 -10.32 21.99 -7.36
C LYS A 351 -11.13 23.20 -6.90
N GLU A 352 -11.10 24.31 -7.65
CA GLU A 352 -11.82 25.55 -7.30
C GLU A 352 -13.35 25.38 -7.24
N LYS A 353 -13.88 24.32 -7.85
CA LYS A 353 -15.31 23.98 -7.82
C LYS A 353 -15.76 23.38 -6.47
N TYR A 354 -14.84 23.03 -5.59
CA TYR A 354 -15.12 22.26 -4.38
C TYR A 354 -14.56 22.92 -3.12
N ASP A 355 -15.36 22.90 -2.05
CA ASP A 355 -14.92 23.36 -0.72
C ASP A 355 -14.12 22.25 -0.02
N ILE A 356 -12.80 22.37 -0.06
CA ILE A 356 -11.89 21.45 0.61
C ILE A 356 -11.33 22.00 1.95
N SER A 357 -11.97 22.98 2.56
CA SER A 357 -11.53 23.64 3.80
C SER A 357 -11.43 22.73 5.02
N SER A 358 -12.14 21.58 4.98
CA SER A 358 -12.04 20.51 5.98
C SER A 358 -10.67 19.83 5.98
N LEU A 359 -10.00 19.76 4.83
CA LEU A 359 -8.72 19.07 4.67
C LEU A 359 -7.61 19.77 5.45
N LYS A 360 -6.95 19.04 6.35
CA LYS A 360 -5.86 19.57 7.20
C LYS A 360 -4.50 19.02 6.79
N PHE A 361 -4.45 17.77 6.33
CA PHE A 361 -3.22 17.09 5.97
C PHE A 361 -3.42 16.22 4.74
N GLN A 362 -2.42 16.26 3.86
CA GLN A 362 -2.28 15.37 2.71
C GLN A 362 -1.08 14.47 2.93
N PHE A 363 -1.26 13.15 2.88
CA PHE A 363 -0.17 12.17 2.94
C PHE A 363 0.04 11.49 1.59
N LEU A 364 1.31 11.22 1.25
CA LEU A 364 1.72 10.54 0.03
C LEU A 364 2.63 9.36 0.38
N ALA A 365 2.39 8.20 -0.21
CA ALA A 365 3.26 7.02 -0.11
C ALA A 365 3.04 6.03 -1.25
N GLY A 366 3.83 4.94 -1.24
CA GLY A 366 3.74 3.84 -2.20
C GLY A 366 4.84 3.86 -3.26
N GLU A 367 5.36 5.04 -3.54
CA GLU A 367 6.53 5.29 -4.39
C GLU A 367 7.20 6.60 -3.95
N ARG A 368 8.42 6.86 -4.41
CA ARG A 368 9.08 8.13 -4.14
C ARG A 368 8.27 9.29 -4.72
N CYS A 369 8.01 10.30 -3.89
CA CYS A 369 7.42 11.55 -4.35
C CYS A 369 8.53 12.47 -4.85
N ASP A 370 8.54 12.78 -6.16
CA ASP A 370 9.45 13.78 -6.70
C ASP A 370 9.12 15.19 -6.16
N VAL A 371 10.17 16.01 -6.01
CA VAL A 371 10.05 17.36 -5.43
C VAL A 371 9.03 18.21 -6.18
N SER A 372 8.99 18.10 -7.51
CA SER A 372 8.10 18.92 -8.33
C SER A 372 6.62 18.59 -8.11
N THR A 373 6.31 17.32 -7.91
CA THR A 373 4.94 16.86 -7.58
C THR A 373 4.54 17.30 -6.18
N LEU A 374 5.45 17.16 -5.20
CA LEU A 374 5.21 17.60 -3.82
C LEU A 374 4.94 19.10 -3.75
N GLN A 375 5.79 19.91 -4.39
CA GLN A 375 5.66 21.37 -4.40
C GLN A 375 4.36 21.81 -5.09
N TRP A 376 4.04 21.22 -6.25
CA TRP A 376 2.77 21.49 -6.93
C TRP A 376 1.56 21.17 -6.03
N ALA A 377 1.59 20.04 -5.32
CA ALA A 377 0.52 19.67 -4.40
C ALA A 377 0.40 20.66 -3.22
N GLN A 378 1.54 21.11 -2.66
CA GLN A 378 1.56 22.14 -1.59
C GLN A 378 1.00 23.48 -2.05
N GLU A 379 1.39 23.93 -3.25
CA GLU A 379 0.90 25.16 -3.86
C GLU A 379 -0.61 25.09 -4.16
N LEU A 380 -1.07 23.94 -4.66
CA LEU A 380 -2.47 23.69 -4.97
C LEU A 380 -3.34 23.65 -3.72
N LEU A 381 -2.93 22.89 -2.70
CA LEU A 381 -3.75 22.62 -1.53
C LEU A 381 -3.61 23.66 -0.42
N LYS A 382 -2.45 24.32 -0.33
CA LYS A 382 -2.09 25.30 0.73
C LYS A 382 -2.20 24.73 2.14
N ILE A 383 -1.92 23.45 2.29
CA ILE A 383 -1.83 22.70 3.56
C ILE A 383 -0.54 21.87 3.57
N PRO A 384 -0.14 21.30 4.71
CA PRO A 384 0.97 20.37 4.75
C PRO A 384 0.72 19.15 3.85
N VAL A 385 1.64 18.91 2.90
CA VAL A 385 1.72 17.70 2.08
C VAL A 385 2.94 16.93 2.54
N ILE A 386 2.71 15.73 3.05
CA ILE A 386 3.70 14.92 3.78
C ILE A 386 3.98 13.66 2.96
N ASP A 387 5.19 13.56 2.44
CA ASP A 387 5.70 12.28 1.95
C ASP A 387 6.11 11.43 3.13
N HIS A 388 5.70 10.15 3.12
CA HIS A 388 6.05 9.20 4.17
C HIS A 388 6.34 7.84 3.56
N TRP A 389 7.24 7.08 4.20
CA TRP A 389 7.74 5.83 3.64
C TRP A 389 7.44 4.63 4.55
N TRP A 390 7.00 3.57 3.94
CA TRP A 390 6.74 2.27 4.55
C TRP A 390 6.60 1.17 3.50
N GLN A 391 6.48 -0.06 3.95
CA GLN A 391 6.40 -1.24 3.10
C GLN A 391 5.20 -2.11 3.49
N THR A 392 4.83 -3.05 2.63
CA THR A 392 3.83 -4.08 2.97
C THR A 392 4.26 -4.85 4.22
N GLU A 393 5.54 -5.08 4.36
CA GLU A 393 6.20 -5.77 5.48
C GLU A 393 6.01 -5.03 6.81
N SER A 394 6.12 -3.72 6.84
CA SER A 394 5.90 -2.95 8.08
C SER A 394 4.43 -2.78 8.43
N GLY A 395 3.56 -2.64 7.43
CA GLY A 395 2.11 -2.46 7.60
C GLY A 395 1.67 -1.09 8.06
N TRP A 396 2.60 -0.22 8.43
CA TRP A 396 2.39 1.16 8.87
C TRP A 396 3.66 2.00 8.68
N PRO A 397 3.59 3.36 8.74
CA PRO A 397 4.71 4.23 8.43
C PRO A 397 5.94 3.99 9.28
N MET A 398 7.10 3.87 8.61
CA MET A 398 8.43 3.79 9.22
C MET A 398 9.10 5.16 9.30
N LEU A 399 8.88 5.98 8.28
CA LEU A 399 9.29 7.39 8.22
C LEU A 399 8.06 8.24 7.99
N ALA A 400 7.86 9.28 8.79
CA ALA A 400 6.77 10.22 8.60
C ALA A 400 7.01 11.52 9.39
N ASN A 401 6.35 12.59 8.95
CA ASN A 401 6.22 13.82 9.74
C ASN A 401 4.98 13.69 10.64
N PRO A 402 5.11 13.77 11.99
CA PRO A 402 4.04 13.45 12.92
C PRO A 402 3.02 14.59 13.03
N ALA A 403 1.96 14.55 12.25
CA ALA A 403 0.91 15.57 12.28
C ALA A 403 0.18 15.64 13.64
N GLY A 404 0.09 14.53 14.38
CA GLY A 404 -0.58 14.46 15.66
C GLY A 404 0.22 15.01 16.85
N HIS A 405 1.54 15.18 16.71
CA HIS A 405 2.42 15.64 17.79
C HIS A 405 3.25 16.88 17.43
N GLY A 406 2.79 17.63 16.44
CA GLY A 406 3.43 18.84 15.94
C GLY A 406 4.35 18.56 14.76
N LEU A 407 4.06 19.25 13.66
CA LEU A 407 4.83 19.12 12.43
C LEU A 407 6.27 19.61 12.60
N MET A 408 7.17 18.80 12.10
CA MET A 408 8.54 19.21 11.81
C MET A 408 8.60 19.91 10.43
N PRO A 409 9.67 20.66 10.12
CA PRO A 409 9.88 21.20 8.77
C PRO A 409 9.73 20.09 7.70
N ILE A 410 8.97 20.36 6.65
CA ILE A 410 8.86 19.44 5.52
C ILE A 410 10.03 19.72 4.58
N LYS A 411 10.92 18.74 4.42
CA LYS A 411 12.05 18.81 3.49
C LYS A 411 11.67 18.06 2.21
N PRO A 412 11.55 18.74 1.06
CA PRO A 412 11.21 18.09 -0.21
C PRO A 412 12.19 16.97 -0.54
N GLY A 413 11.66 15.83 -1.03
CA GLY A 413 12.45 14.63 -1.34
C GLY A 413 12.76 13.73 -0.15
N SER A 414 12.54 14.19 1.09
CA SER A 414 12.67 13.38 2.29
C SER A 414 11.32 12.83 2.75
N SER A 415 11.31 11.57 3.18
CA SER A 415 10.17 10.96 3.87
C SER A 415 10.12 11.28 5.37
N ALA A 416 10.78 12.37 5.78
CA ALA A 416 10.94 12.89 7.13
C ALA A 416 11.83 12.02 8.04
N ARG A 417 11.46 11.85 9.30
CA ARG A 417 12.28 11.19 10.32
C ARG A 417 11.66 9.86 10.76
N PRO A 418 12.41 8.96 11.40
CA PRO A 418 11.86 7.70 11.90
C PRO A 418 10.65 7.90 12.81
N VAL A 419 9.60 7.13 12.59
CA VAL A 419 8.48 7.08 13.53
C VAL A 419 8.93 6.34 14.80
N PRO A 420 8.54 6.80 16.01
CA PRO A 420 8.91 6.14 17.25
C PRO A 420 8.65 4.62 17.22
N GLY A 421 9.62 3.86 17.67
CA GLY A 421 9.67 2.40 17.57
C GLY A 421 10.57 1.89 16.45
N PHE A 422 10.85 2.67 15.41
CA PHE A 422 11.74 2.26 14.32
C PHE A 422 13.16 2.84 14.49
N ASP A 423 14.14 2.00 14.84
CA ASP A 423 15.56 2.38 14.83
C ASP A 423 16.14 2.21 13.42
N ILE A 424 15.90 3.20 12.57
CA ILE A 424 16.33 3.19 11.16
C ILE A 424 17.79 3.61 11.06
N GLN A 425 18.61 2.78 10.43
CA GLN A 425 20.01 3.00 10.15
C GLN A 425 20.29 2.97 8.66
N VAL A 426 21.34 3.65 8.21
CA VAL A 426 21.87 3.57 6.86
C VAL A 426 23.26 2.92 6.96
N LEU A 427 23.40 1.75 6.33
CA LEU A 427 24.56 0.86 6.54
C LEU A 427 25.39 0.71 5.26
N ASP A 428 26.70 0.56 5.44
CA ASP A 428 27.58 0.09 4.38
C ASP A 428 27.56 -1.43 4.25
N HIS A 429 28.36 -1.99 3.33
CA HIS A 429 28.47 -3.43 3.09
C HIS A 429 29.10 -4.20 4.27
N ASN A 430 29.71 -3.54 5.25
CA ASN A 430 30.27 -4.14 6.47
C ASN A 430 29.31 -4.02 7.67
N SER A 431 28.05 -3.64 7.43
CA SER A 431 27.05 -3.39 8.48
C SER A 431 27.42 -2.23 9.42
N GLN A 432 28.24 -1.28 8.97
CA GLN A 432 28.58 -0.08 9.73
C GLN A 432 27.69 1.09 9.28
N GLU A 433 27.26 1.90 10.25
CA GLU A 433 26.50 3.12 9.95
C GLU A 433 27.37 4.10 9.15
N VAL A 434 26.84 4.59 8.03
CA VAL A 434 27.54 5.56 7.19
C VAL A 434 27.39 6.98 7.76
N PRO A 435 28.34 7.89 7.49
CA PRO A 435 28.21 9.31 7.85
C PRO A 435 26.96 9.96 7.24
N ALA A 436 26.51 11.07 7.84
CA ALA A 436 25.45 11.88 7.27
C ALA A 436 25.72 12.28 5.82
N ASN A 437 24.67 12.32 5.01
CA ASN A 437 24.70 12.61 3.57
C ASN A 437 25.45 11.58 2.70
N GLN A 438 25.79 10.42 3.26
CA GLN A 438 26.34 9.31 2.51
C GLN A 438 25.26 8.24 2.29
N GLU A 439 25.15 7.75 1.04
CA GLU A 439 24.21 6.72 0.66
C GLU A 439 24.64 5.33 1.15
N GLY A 440 23.67 4.52 1.57
CA GLY A 440 23.85 3.15 2.00
C GLY A 440 22.54 2.35 1.97
N ALA A 441 22.59 1.15 2.53
CA ALA A 441 21.41 0.31 2.69
C ALA A 441 20.56 0.80 3.88
N VAL A 442 19.28 1.04 3.65
CA VAL A 442 18.35 1.37 4.73
C VAL A 442 17.96 0.08 5.46
N ALA A 443 18.28 0.01 6.73
CA ALA A 443 18.02 -1.14 7.58
C ALA A 443 17.39 -0.69 8.91
N ILE A 444 16.67 -1.59 9.57
CA ILE A 444 16.00 -1.30 10.84
C ILE A 444 16.57 -2.22 11.90
N ARG A 445 17.12 -1.66 12.98
CA ARG A 445 17.64 -2.45 14.09
C ARG A 445 16.51 -3.23 14.76
N LEU A 446 16.76 -4.51 15.03
CA LEU A 446 15.79 -5.37 15.70
C LEU A 446 15.72 -5.09 17.22
N PRO A 447 14.54 -5.27 17.85
CA PRO A 447 13.31 -5.80 17.26
C PRO A 447 12.57 -4.77 16.39
N LEU A 448 11.88 -5.25 15.35
CA LEU A 448 10.88 -4.42 14.68
C LEU A 448 9.76 -4.07 15.67
N PRO A 449 9.15 -2.87 15.60
CA PRO A 449 8.01 -2.53 16.44
C PRO A 449 6.78 -3.39 16.13
N PRO A 450 5.76 -3.40 17.02
CA PRO A 450 4.53 -4.13 16.76
C PRO A 450 3.86 -3.65 15.46
N GLY A 451 3.04 -4.51 14.86
CA GLY A 451 2.37 -4.24 13.58
C GLY A 451 3.21 -4.56 12.34
N CYS A 452 4.53 -4.77 12.46
CA CYS A 452 5.36 -5.33 11.40
C CYS A 452 5.10 -6.83 11.24
N LEU A 453 5.50 -7.39 10.07
CA LEU A 453 5.38 -8.82 9.83
C LEU A 453 6.15 -9.61 10.91
N PRO A 454 5.53 -10.57 11.60
CA PRO A 454 6.25 -11.48 12.50
C PRO A 454 6.97 -12.60 11.73
N THR A 455 6.50 -12.95 10.54
CA THR A 455 7.05 -13.98 9.65
C THR A 455 6.38 -13.98 8.28
N LEU A 456 6.80 -14.85 7.38
CA LEU A 456 6.07 -15.24 6.18
C LEU A 456 5.19 -16.47 6.44
N TRP A 457 4.05 -16.56 5.74
CA TRP A 457 3.13 -17.67 5.87
C TRP A 457 3.83 -19.00 5.54
N GLN A 458 3.84 -19.91 6.52
CA GLN A 458 4.47 -21.24 6.43
C GLN A 458 5.91 -21.24 5.89
N ALA A 459 6.64 -20.11 6.01
CA ALA A 459 7.96 -19.94 5.40
C ALA A 459 8.92 -19.10 6.26
N SER A 460 9.07 -19.44 7.55
CA SER A 460 9.93 -18.71 8.49
C SER A 460 11.39 -18.69 8.06
N ASP A 461 11.91 -19.79 7.47
CA ASP A 461 13.28 -19.82 6.95
C ASP A 461 13.47 -18.82 5.79
N ARG A 462 12.47 -18.71 4.90
CA ARG A 462 12.47 -17.72 3.82
C ARG A 462 12.39 -16.30 4.36
N PHE A 463 11.67 -16.08 5.47
CA PHE A 463 11.66 -14.80 6.17
C PHE A 463 13.04 -14.41 6.66
N ILE A 464 13.70 -15.31 7.40
CA ILE A 464 15.07 -15.10 7.92
C ILE A 464 16.03 -14.82 6.76
N GLN A 465 16.01 -15.65 5.72
CA GLN A 465 16.89 -15.51 4.57
C GLN A 465 16.65 -14.20 3.81
N SER A 466 15.38 -13.78 3.61
CA SER A 466 15.07 -12.62 2.79
C SER A 466 15.28 -11.28 3.50
N TYR A 467 15.17 -11.25 4.84
CA TYR A 467 15.08 -9.98 5.56
C TYR A 467 16.06 -9.83 6.72
N LEU A 468 16.63 -10.94 7.27
CA LEU A 468 17.44 -10.90 8.50
C LEU A 468 18.88 -11.37 8.32
N SER A 469 19.21 -11.97 7.17
CA SER A 469 20.53 -12.57 6.95
C SER A 469 21.56 -11.61 6.37
N GLU A 470 21.15 -10.61 5.59
CA GLU A 470 22.05 -9.68 4.88
C GLU A 470 22.82 -8.80 5.86
N TYR A 471 22.13 -8.26 6.88
CA TYR A 471 22.69 -7.41 7.94
C TYR A 471 22.33 -8.01 9.31
N PRO A 472 23.25 -8.76 9.96
CA PRO A 472 22.97 -9.38 11.25
C PRO A 472 22.54 -8.37 12.33
N GLY A 473 21.40 -8.62 12.97
CA GLY A 473 20.80 -7.71 13.97
C GLY A 473 19.89 -6.64 13.40
N TYR A 474 19.71 -6.63 12.07
CA TYR A 474 18.83 -5.67 11.39
C TYR A 474 17.81 -6.39 10.50
N TYR A 475 16.70 -5.72 10.26
CA TYR A 475 15.77 -6.01 9.17
C TYR A 475 16.23 -5.25 7.92
N PHE A 476 16.46 -5.97 6.84
CA PHE A 476 16.87 -5.43 5.55
C PHE A 476 15.65 -5.02 4.73
N THR A 477 15.52 -3.72 4.43
CA THR A 477 14.39 -3.19 3.69
C THR A 477 14.47 -3.43 2.19
N GLY A 478 15.70 -3.61 1.66
CA GLY A 478 15.98 -3.65 0.23
C GLY A 478 15.95 -2.28 -0.44
N ASP A 479 15.79 -1.20 0.32
CA ASP A 479 15.84 0.17 -0.17
C ASP A 479 17.20 0.82 0.19
N GLY A 480 17.67 1.69 -0.70
CA GLY A 480 18.82 2.56 -0.48
C GLY A 480 18.37 3.94 -0.01
N GLY A 481 19.27 4.66 0.66
CA GLY A 481 18.98 5.99 1.14
C GLY A 481 20.14 6.62 1.92
N TYR A 482 19.92 7.81 2.42
CA TYR A 482 20.86 8.51 3.30
C TYR A 482 20.11 9.30 4.38
N LYS A 483 20.81 9.65 5.47
CA LYS A 483 20.34 10.60 6.49
C LYS A 483 21.06 11.92 6.29
N ASP A 484 20.35 13.04 6.44
CA ASP A 484 21.03 14.33 6.55
C ASP A 484 21.48 14.65 7.99
N ASP A 485 22.16 15.77 8.18
CA ASP A 485 22.68 16.20 9.49
C ASP A 485 21.58 16.46 10.53
N ASP A 486 20.34 16.70 10.10
CA ASP A 486 19.17 16.88 10.98
C ASP A 486 18.43 15.55 11.25
N GLY A 487 18.91 14.42 10.72
CA GLY A 487 18.32 13.09 10.88
C GLY A 487 17.11 12.81 9.98
N TYR A 488 16.88 13.62 8.95
CA TYR A 488 15.89 13.33 7.92
C TYR A 488 16.42 12.25 6.97
N VAL A 489 15.56 11.30 6.64
CA VAL A 489 15.91 10.17 5.77
C VAL A 489 15.37 10.40 4.37
N TYR A 490 16.22 10.17 3.39
CA TYR A 490 15.91 10.24 1.97
C TYR A 490 16.02 8.85 1.37
N ILE A 491 14.92 8.32 0.86
CA ILE A 491 14.89 7.02 0.18
C ILE A 491 15.23 7.25 -1.29
N THR A 492 16.33 6.67 -1.75
CA THR A 492 16.83 6.85 -3.12
C THR A 492 16.33 5.79 -4.09
N GLY A 493 15.66 4.75 -3.59
CA GLY A 493 15.05 3.69 -4.39
C GLY A 493 15.47 2.30 -3.94
N ARG A 494 15.18 1.30 -4.77
CA ARG A 494 15.58 -0.08 -4.50
C ARG A 494 17.08 -0.26 -4.72
N ILE A 495 17.73 -1.02 -3.84
CA ILE A 495 19.17 -1.33 -4.00
C ILE A 495 19.45 -2.11 -5.29
N ASP A 496 18.48 -2.93 -5.74
CA ASP A 496 18.54 -3.69 -6.98
C ASP A 496 18.25 -2.87 -8.25
N ASP A 497 17.77 -1.62 -8.11
CA ASP A 497 17.56 -0.67 -9.22
C ASP A 497 18.75 0.29 -9.44
N VAL A 498 19.80 0.20 -8.63
CA VAL A 498 21.02 1.01 -8.82
C VAL A 498 21.73 0.65 -10.13
N ILE A 499 22.14 1.67 -10.89
CA ILE A 499 22.88 1.50 -12.15
C ILE A 499 24.37 1.51 -11.88
N ASN A 500 25.08 0.50 -12.37
CA ASN A 500 26.53 0.42 -12.23
C ASN A 500 27.23 0.87 -13.50
N VAL A 501 27.62 2.15 -13.54
CA VAL A 501 28.31 2.77 -14.69
C VAL A 501 29.81 2.78 -14.43
N ALA A 502 30.56 1.94 -15.14
CA ALA A 502 32.03 1.87 -15.03
C ALA A 502 32.55 1.75 -13.58
N GLY A 503 31.84 1.00 -12.73
CA GLY A 503 32.16 0.82 -11.31
C GLY A 503 31.57 1.87 -10.37
N HIS A 504 30.91 2.89 -10.89
CA HIS A 504 30.18 3.88 -10.09
C HIS A 504 28.71 3.48 -9.94
N ARG A 505 28.24 3.40 -8.69
CA ARG A 505 26.85 3.12 -8.37
C ARG A 505 26.07 4.42 -8.41
N LEU A 506 25.11 4.51 -9.34
CA LEU A 506 24.30 5.71 -9.55
C LEU A 506 22.84 5.39 -9.26
N SER A 507 22.19 6.29 -8.51
CA SER A 507 20.78 6.21 -8.19
C SER A 507 19.93 6.54 -9.43
N THR A 508 18.98 5.68 -9.78
CA THR A 508 17.97 6.00 -10.79
C THR A 508 17.12 7.17 -10.35
N ALA A 509 16.86 7.27 -9.05
CA ALA A 509 16.01 8.29 -8.46
C ALA A 509 16.58 9.71 -8.63
N ASP A 510 17.91 9.88 -8.50
CA ASP A 510 18.54 11.20 -8.67
C ASP A 510 18.44 11.71 -10.12
N MET A 511 18.58 10.79 -11.07
CA MET A 511 18.39 11.11 -12.49
C MET A 511 16.91 11.41 -12.78
N GLU A 512 15.99 10.61 -12.26
CA GLU A 512 14.55 10.81 -12.39
C GLU A 512 14.11 12.15 -11.80
N GLU A 513 14.66 12.56 -10.66
CA GLU A 513 14.41 13.86 -10.04
C GLU A 513 14.78 15.01 -10.96
N ILE A 514 15.98 14.93 -11.57
CA ILE A 514 16.46 15.94 -12.50
C ILE A 514 15.57 15.99 -13.74
N VAL A 515 15.26 14.85 -14.33
CA VAL A 515 14.40 14.73 -15.52
C VAL A 515 12.99 15.25 -15.22
N ALA A 516 12.40 14.86 -14.08
CA ALA A 516 11.07 15.30 -13.65
C ALA A 516 10.99 16.81 -13.36
N SER A 517 12.12 17.46 -13.05
CA SER A 517 12.17 18.92 -12.85
C SER A 517 12.01 19.73 -14.14
N HIS A 518 12.10 19.10 -15.32
CA HIS A 518 11.91 19.76 -16.59
C HIS A 518 10.44 20.16 -16.81
N PRO A 519 10.15 21.41 -17.25
CA PRO A 519 8.77 21.91 -17.38
C PRO A 519 7.86 21.06 -18.28
N ALA A 520 8.41 20.45 -19.34
CA ALA A 520 7.67 19.62 -20.29
C ALA A 520 7.38 18.20 -19.79
N VAL A 521 8.07 17.72 -18.74
CA VAL A 521 7.98 16.32 -18.28
C VAL A 521 6.79 16.14 -17.32
N ALA A 522 5.93 15.20 -17.63
CA ALA A 522 4.84 14.77 -16.76
C ALA A 522 5.26 13.62 -15.84
N GLU A 523 5.92 12.61 -16.41
CA GLU A 523 6.44 11.44 -15.70
C GLU A 523 7.74 10.97 -16.37
N CYS A 524 8.59 10.30 -15.61
CA CYS A 524 9.79 9.66 -16.14
C CYS A 524 10.16 8.40 -15.36
N ALA A 525 10.96 7.57 -15.99
CA ALA A 525 11.65 6.45 -15.37
C ALA A 525 13.05 6.33 -15.97
N VAL A 526 14.05 5.99 -15.16
CA VAL A 526 15.41 5.71 -15.61
C VAL A 526 15.73 4.26 -15.34
N VAL A 527 16.31 3.57 -16.31
CA VAL A 527 16.77 2.18 -16.16
C VAL A 527 18.23 2.05 -16.63
N GLY A 528 18.96 1.13 -16.00
CA GLY A 528 20.31 0.78 -16.46
C GLY A 528 20.24 -0.25 -17.58
N VAL A 529 20.71 0.10 -18.78
CA VAL A 529 20.79 -0.78 -19.94
C VAL A 529 22.22 -1.29 -20.07
N GLU A 530 22.41 -2.54 -20.52
CA GLU A 530 23.73 -3.14 -20.69
C GLU A 530 24.59 -2.38 -21.72
N ASP A 531 25.83 -2.10 -21.34
CA ASP A 531 26.83 -1.47 -22.19
C ASP A 531 28.14 -2.29 -22.17
N GLY A 532 28.66 -2.63 -23.35
CA GLY A 532 29.81 -3.52 -23.47
C GLY A 532 31.12 -2.99 -22.88
N MET A 533 31.24 -1.69 -22.61
CA MET A 533 32.44 -1.07 -22.03
C MET A 533 32.23 -0.59 -20.58
N LYS A 534 31.02 -0.17 -20.24
CA LYS A 534 30.73 0.47 -18.95
C LYS A 534 29.94 -0.40 -17.98
N GLY A 535 29.57 -1.60 -18.42
CA GLY A 535 28.68 -2.50 -17.69
C GLY A 535 27.22 -2.10 -17.88
N GLN A 536 26.84 -0.91 -17.42
CA GLN A 536 25.50 -0.35 -17.66
C GLN A 536 25.60 1.14 -18.00
N VAL A 537 24.60 1.64 -18.73
CA VAL A 537 24.36 3.07 -18.96
C VAL A 537 22.90 3.40 -18.69
N PRO A 538 22.60 4.57 -18.12
CA PRO A 538 21.21 4.97 -17.86
C PRO A 538 20.53 5.42 -19.15
N VAL A 539 19.29 4.95 -19.32
CA VAL A 539 18.35 5.38 -20.36
C VAL A 539 17.10 5.90 -19.68
N GLY A 540 16.66 7.10 -20.06
CA GLY A 540 15.44 7.73 -19.55
C GLY A 540 14.25 7.41 -20.44
N PHE A 541 13.09 7.13 -19.84
CA PHE A 541 11.80 7.04 -20.52
C PHE A 541 10.92 8.17 -20.01
N VAL A 542 10.39 8.99 -20.91
CA VAL A 542 9.77 10.27 -20.55
C VAL A 542 8.38 10.41 -21.15
N VAL A 543 7.41 10.78 -20.32
CA VAL A 543 6.05 11.16 -20.71
C VAL A 543 5.94 12.68 -20.67
N VAL A 544 5.51 13.29 -21.76
CA VAL A 544 5.36 14.75 -21.89
C VAL A 544 3.98 15.19 -21.36
N LYS A 545 3.90 16.38 -20.76
CA LYS A 545 2.64 16.99 -20.33
C LYS A 545 1.72 17.29 -21.52
N ALA A 546 0.41 17.19 -21.31
CA ALA A 546 -0.58 17.55 -22.32
C ALA A 546 -0.44 19.04 -22.72
N GLY A 547 -0.57 19.29 -24.01
CA GLY A 547 -0.52 20.65 -24.56
C GLY A 547 0.88 21.27 -24.71
N VAL A 548 1.95 20.54 -24.35
CA VAL A 548 3.32 20.98 -24.58
C VAL A 548 3.76 20.56 -25.97
N THR A 549 4.27 21.50 -26.76
CA THR A 549 4.82 21.27 -28.08
C THR A 549 6.34 21.44 -28.02
N ILE A 550 7.05 20.32 -27.96
CA ILE A 550 8.52 20.26 -28.02
C ILE A 550 8.90 19.08 -28.91
N SER A 551 9.94 19.21 -29.74
CA SER A 551 10.41 18.05 -30.53
C SER A 551 11.11 17.03 -29.64
N GLU A 552 11.10 15.75 -30.05
CA GLU A 552 11.76 14.66 -29.32
C GLU A 552 13.25 14.98 -29.12
N GLU A 553 13.94 15.42 -30.21
CA GLU A 553 15.37 15.73 -30.20
C GLU A 553 15.70 16.93 -29.29
N ALA A 554 14.85 17.96 -29.28
CA ALA A 554 15.06 19.14 -28.43
C ALA A 554 14.91 18.79 -26.95
N LEU A 555 13.85 18.03 -26.59
CA LEU A 555 13.63 17.60 -25.23
C LEU A 555 14.76 16.67 -24.74
N GLU A 556 15.13 15.69 -25.53
CA GLU A 556 16.25 14.79 -25.20
C GLU A 556 17.54 15.57 -24.93
N ALA A 557 17.92 16.49 -25.83
CA ALA A 557 19.13 17.31 -25.67
C ALA A 557 19.10 18.14 -24.38
N GLU A 558 17.94 18.72 -24.04
CA GLU A 558 17.76 19.48 -22.80
C GLU A 558 17.89 18.58 -21.56
N LEU A 559 17.26 17.41 -21.56
CA LEU A 559 17.30 16.45 -20.44
C LEU A 559 18.71 15.89 -20.24
N VAL A 560 19.39 15.49 -21.31
CA VAL A 560 20.78 15.01 -21.26
C VAL A 560 21.69 16.07 -20.69
N LYS A 561 21.53 17.32 -21.13
CA LYS A 561 22.28 18.46 -20.59
C LYS A 561 22.00 18.68 -19.12
N MET A 562 20.74 18.66 -18.69
CA MET A 562 20.36 18.85 -17.29
C MET A 562 20.96 17.80 -16.36
N VAL A 563 20.90 16.52 -16.74
CA VAL A 563 21.51 15.43 -15.96
C VAL A 563 23.03 15.60 -15.91
N ARG A 564 23.66 15.91 -17.02
CA ARG A 564 25.10 16.15 -17.09
C ARG A 564 25.55 17.34 -16.25
N ASP A 565 24.81 18.44 -16.25
CA ASP A 565 25.14 19.65 -15.51
C ASP A 565 24.98 19.45 -13.98
N LYS A 566 24.02 18.63 -13.53
CA LYS A 566 23.72 18.41 -12.12
C LYS A 566 24.46 17.20 -11.51
N LEU A 567 24.60 16.10 -12.22
CA LEU A 567 25.28 14.87 -11.75
C LEU A 567 26.67 14.68 -12.32
N GLY A 568 27.02 15.46 -13.34
CA GLY A 568 28.30 15.34 -14.04
C GLY A 568 28.29 14.30 -15.15
N ALA A 569 29.39 14.33 -15.97
CA ALA A 569 29.55 13.42 -17.12
C ALA A 569 29.65 11.94 -16.71
N ILE A 570 29.92 11.65 -15.42
CA ILE A 570 30.01 10.30 -14.87
C ILE A 570 28.67 9.56 -14.93
N ALA A 571 27.55 10.28 -14.90
CA ALA A 571 26.22 9.69 -15.02
C ALA A 571 26.01 8.96 -16.35
N CYS A 572 26.73 9.37 -17.41
CA CYS A 572 26.63 8.79 -18.74
C CYS A 572 25.20 8.73 -19.31
N PHE A 573 24.31 9.58 -18.81
CA PHE A 573 22.94 9.73 -19.31
C PHE A 573 23.00 10.39 -20.69
N LYS A 574 22.69 9.63 -21.73
CA LYS A 574 22.86 10.07 -23.12
C LYS A 574 21.59 9.98 -23.95
N GLU A 575 20.58 9.30 -23.42
CA GLU A 575 19.38 8.98 -24.15
C GLU A 575 18.15 9.17 -23.28
N ALA A 576 17.13 9.84 -23.81
CA ALA A 576 15.83 10.04 -23.21
C ALA A 576 14.71 9.77 -24.22
N ILE A 577 14.13 8.60 -24.16
CA ILE A 577 13.12 8.09 -25.09
C ILE A 577 11.73 8.62 -24.70
N LEU A 578 11.04 9.26 -25.63
CA LEU A 578 9.68 9.71 -25.41
C LEU A 578 8.69 8.55 -25.56
N VAL A 579 7.83 8.41 -24.55
CA VAL A 579 6.79 7.37 -24.52
C VAL A 579 5.44 7.99 -24.17
N ARG A 580 4.36 7.34 -24.58
CA ARG A 580 3.00 7.82 -24.27
C ARG A 580 2.65 7.60 -22.80
N ARG A 581 3.15 6.52 -22.21
CA ARG A 581 2.95 6.13 -20.80
C ARG A 581 4.05 5.17 -20.36
N LEU A 582 4.27 5.12 -19.05
CA LEU A 582 5.16 4.16 -18.42
C LEU A 582 4.39 2.88 -18.07
N PRO A 583 4.98 1.68 -18.25
CA PRO A 583 4.38 0.45 -17.79
C PRO A 583 4.39 0.41 -16.26
N LYS A 584 3.20 0.26 -15.69
CA LYS A 584 2.98 0.28 -14.24
C LYS A 584 2.23 -0.96 -13.79
N THR A 585 2.42 -1.31 -12.54
CA THR A 585 1.49 -2.18 -11.86
C THR A 585 0.18 -1.42 -11.60
N ARG A 586 -0.89 -2.14 -11.33
CA ARG A 586 -2.19 -1.55 -10.95
C ARG A 586 -2.14 -0.75 -9.65
N SER A 587 -1.09 -0.92 -8.85
CA SER A 587 -0.79 -0.05 -7.69
C SER A 587 -0.03 1.22 -8.06
N GLY A 588 0.27 1.46 -9.34
CA GLY A 588 1.00 2.62 -9.83
C GLY A 588 2.52 2.46 -9.87
N LYS A 589 3.07 1.33 -9.38
CA LYS A 589 4.52 1.10 -9.36
C LYS A 589 5.07 0.85 -10.77
N ILE A 590 6.07 1.63 -11.17
CA ILE A 590 6.75 1.50 -12.48
C ILE A 590 7.51 0.18 -12.56
N LEU A 591 7.38 -0.51 -13.69
CA LEU A 591 7.97 -1.83 -13.95
C LEU A 591 9.38 -1.72 -14.55
N ARG A 592 10.33 -1.07 -13.82
CA ARG A 592 11.70 -0.81 -14.31
C ARG A 592 12.43 -2.08 -14.75
N LYS A 593 12.26 -3.19 -14.01
CA LYS A 593 12.88 -4.47 -14.38
C LYS A 593 12.43 -4.97 -15.77
N VAL A 594 11.16 -4.81 -16.09
CA VAL A 594 10.60 -5.21 -17.39
C VAL A 594 11.08 -4.24 -18.48
N MET A 595 11.05 -2.93 -18.21
CA MET A 595 11.58 -1.90 -19.13
C MET A 595 13.05 -2.15 -19.46
N ARG A 596 13.87 -2.48 -18.45
CA ARG A 596 15.28 -2.86 -18.64
C ARG A 596 15.41 -4.08 -19.54
N ALA A 597 14.65 -5.15 -19.29
CA ALA A 597 14.71 -6.36 -20.11
C ALA A 597 14.32 -6.10 -21.57
N ILE A 598 13.30 -5.27 -21.81
CA ILE A 598 12.92 -4.84 -23.16
C ILE A 598 14.07 -4.05 -23.82
N ALA A 599 14.68 -3.11 -23.09
CA ALA A 599 15.78 -2.30 -23.60
C ALA A 599 17.05 -3.12 -23.89
N ASP A 600 17.32 -4.15 -23.09
CA ASP A 600 18.41 -5.10 -23.31
C ASP A 600 18.10 -6.17 -24.37
N GLY A 601 16.90 -6.18 -24.97
CA GLY A 601 16.47 -7.22 -25.91
C GLY A 601 16.39 -8.63 -25.32
N LYS A 602 16.16 -8.73 -23.99
CA LYS A 602 16.10 -10.00 -23.27
C LYS A 602 14.66 -10.49 -23.13
N GLU A 603 14.53 -11.82 -23.04
CA GLU A 603 13.25 -12.43 -22.67
C GLU A 603 12.82 -11.97 -21.27
N PHE A 604 11.55 -11.67 -21.10
CA PHE A 604 10.95 -11.31 -19.83
C PHE A 604 9.56 -11.93 -19.68
N THR A 605 9.19 -12.14 -18.43
CA THR A 605 7.79 -12.46 -18.10
C THR A 605 7.15 -11.20 -17.56
N ALA A 606 6.14 -10.70 -18.27
CA ALA A 606 5.37 -9.55 -17.80
C ALA A 606 4.66 -9.94 -16.50
N PRO A 607 4.79 -9.15 -15.42
CA PRO A 607 4.08 -9.46 -14.18
C PRO A 607 2.58 -9.33 -14.41
N SER A 608 1.83 -10.28 -13.91
CA SER A 608 0.36 -10.31 -13.95
C SER A 608 -0.30 -9.10 -13.26
N THR A 609 0.49 -8.38 -12.45
CA THR A 609 0.10 -7.14 -11.78
C THR A 609 0.11 -5.91 -12.68
N ILE A 610 0.53 -6.04 -13.94
CA ILE A 610 0.58 -4.93 -14.88
C ILE A 610 -0.83 -4.34 -15.12
N GLU A 611 -0.90 -3.01 -15.17
CA GLU A 611 -2.15 -2.29 -15.41
C GLU A 611 -2.62 -2.48 -16.86
N ASP A 612 -1.71 -2.36 -17.82
CA ASP A 612 -2.00 -2.50 -19.25
C ASP A 612 -0.78 -3.07 -20.00
N TYR A 613 -0.98 -4.23 -20.61
CA TYR A 613 0.06 -4.90 -21.40
C TYR A 613 0.49 -4.11 -22.64
N ALA A 614 -0.41 -3.31 -23.25
CA ALA A 614 -0.09 -2.50 -24.40
C ALA A 614 1.01 -1.45 -24.10
N ALA A 615 1.21 -1.08 -22.82
CA ALA A 615 2.32 -0.21 -22.44
C ALA A 615 3.70 -0.84 -22.68
N LEU A 616 3.81 -2.16 -22.66
CA LEU A 616 5.08 -2.85 -22.96
C LEU A 616 5.40 -2.83 -24.45
N ASP A 617 4.38 -3.02 -25.28
CA ASP A 617 4.53 -2.92 -26.75
C ASP A 617 4.93 -1.49 -27.15
N GLU A 618 4.32 -0.47 -26.53
CA GLU A 618 4.66 0.94 -26.74
C GLU A 618 6.12 1.26 -26.35
N ILE A 619 6.65 0.67 -25.27
CA ILE A 619 8.07 0.80 -24.89
C ILE A 619 8.97 0.13 -25.94
N ALA A 620 8.63 -1.08 -26.37
CA ALA A 620 9.41 -1.80 -27.37
C ALA A 620 9.45 -1.05 -28.72
N GLU A 621 8.30 -0.52 -29.16
CA GLU A 621 8.21 0.32 -30.36
C GLU A 621 9.04 1.60 -30.24
N ALA A 622 8.99 2.27 -29.08
CA ALA A 622 9.76 3.50 -28.85
C ALA A 622 11.26 3.24 -28.87
N ILE A 623 11.74 2.15 -28.27
CA ILE A 623 13.14 1.73 -28.31
C ILE A 623 13.55 1.42 -29.75
N ALA A 624 12.76 0.64 -30.49
CA ALA A 624 13.05 0.27 -31.86
C ALA A 624 13.11 1.48 -32.83
N LYS A 625 12.37 2.55 -32.53
CA LYS A 625 12.39 3.80 -33.29
C LYS A 625 13.67 4.60 -33.07
N ASN A 626 14.28 4.49 -31.87
CA ASN A 626 15.48 5.24 -31.47
C ASN A 626 16.79 4.42 -31.68
N ALA A 627 16.72 3.12 -31.93
CA ALA A 627 17.85 2.26 -32.28
C ALA A 627 18.21 2.38 -33.78
#